data_f8a6f1c42995a172ae6690038ed858e0
#
_entry.id   f8a6f1c42995a172ae6690038ed858e0
#
_cell.length_a   1.000
_cell.length_b   1.000
_cell.length_c   1.000
_cell.angle_alpha   90.00
_cell.angle_beta   90.00
_cell.angle_gamma   90.00
#
_symmetry.space_group_name_H-M   'P 1'
#
loop_
_entity.id
_entity.type
_entity.pdbx_description
1 polymer ?
#
loop_
_entity_poly.entity_id
_entity_poly.type
_entity_poly.pdbx_seq_one_letter_code
_entity_poly.pdbx_strand_id
1 'polypeptide(L)'
;MTDSYVDVYGLHGTSKDIAEDIVCGGFDLSKDGYYGNGVYFYEDNHKGRLYACNWAEKKYDTVSIVKANLYCHESLYLDLSDPEIHLREVIKELSKCRDKVPFNLAAKKILKLVLSDVERKKNTHFQLVKVLVPEGFHNGWDYGYVAKDIRIIKDKKILEL
;
A
#
# COMPACT_ATOMS: atom_id res chain seq x y z
N MET A 1 -3.45 24.30 -20.24
CA MET A 1 -3.77 23.50 -19.03
C MET A 1 -2.46 23.07 -18.36
N THR A 2 -2.38 23.29 -17.08
CA THR A 2 -1.27 22.78 -16.28
C THR A 2 -1.56 21.33 -15.91
N ASP A 3 -0.60 20.44 -16.15
CA ASP A 3 -0.69 19.09 -15.68
C ASP A 3 -0.64 19.06 -14.14
N SER A 4 -1.49 18.28 -13.53
CA SER A 4 -1.49 18.07 -12.09
C SER A 4 -0.86 16.73 -11.74
N TYR A 5 -0.04 16.72 -10.70
CA TYR A 5 0.67 15.55 -10.22
C TYR A 5 0.28 15.26 -8.77
N VAL A 6 0.23 13.99 -8.45
CA VAL A 6 0.16 13.52 -7.07
C VAL A 6 1.58 13.39 -6.56
N ASP A 7 1.84 13.97 -5.40
CA ASP A 7 3.16 14.02 -4.77
C ASP A 7 2.98 13.75 -3.27
N VAL A 8 3.16 12.50 -2.88
CA VAL A 8 2.97 12.06 -1.50
C VAL A 8 4.16 11.23 -1.05
N TYR A 9 4.28 11.03 0.25
CA TYR A 9 5.31 10.17 0.83
C TYR A 9 4.67 8.94 1.45
N GLY A 10 5.33 7.80 1.27
CA GLY A 10 4.93 6.54 1.87
C GLY A 10 6.03 5.94 2.72
N LEU A 11 5.64 5.12 3.68
CA LEU A 11 6.53 4.42 4.59
C LEU A 11 6.42 2.92 4.37
N HIS A 12 7.55 2.27 4.14
CA HIS A 12 7.62 0.82 3.91
C HIS A 12 8.46 0.18 5.02
N GLY A 13 7.83 -0.67 5.83
CA GLY A 13 8.51 -1.41 6.89
C GLY A 13 9.16 -2.68 6.34
N THR A 14 10.42 -2.91 6.72
CA THR A 14 11.20 -4.05 6.25
C THR A 14 12.35 -4.36 7.22
N SER A 15 13.24 -5.28 6.85
CA SER A 15 14.48 -5.52 7.59
C SER A 15 15.55 -4.49 7.23
N LYS A 16 16.58 -4.39 8.05
CA LYS A 16 17.72 -3.48 7.79
C LYS A 16 18.44 -3.82 6.49
N ASP A 17 18.68 -5.09 6.24
CA ASP A 17 19.40 -5.53 5.04
C ASP A 17 18.59 -5.24 3.78
N ILE A 18 17.29 -5.55 3.80
CA ILE A 18 16.38 -5.28 2.67
C ILE A 18 16.26 -3.76 2.44
N ALA A 19 16.20 -2.96 3.50
CA ALA A 19 16.13 -1.50 3.38
C ALA A 19 17.36 -0.95 2.64
N GLU A 20 18.55 -1.42 2.96
CA GLU A 20 19.79 -1.03 2.27
C GLU A 20 19.75 -1.42 0.79
N ASP A 21 19.30 -2.62 0.47
CA ASP A 21 19.14 -3.09 -0.90
C ASP A 21 18.15 -2.22 -1.68
N ILE A 22 17.05 -1.85 -1.06
CA ILE A 22 16.03 -0.98 -1.66
C ILE A 22 16.61 0.41 -1.99
N VAL A 23 17.33 1.02 -1.05
CA VAL A 23 17.90 2.35 -1.24
C VAL A 23 18.96 2.34 -2.35
N CYS A 24 19.75 1.27 -2.43
CA CYS A 24 20.80 1.13 -3.46
C CYS A 24 20.24 0.69 -4.82
N GLY A 25 19.33 -0.26 -4.84
CA GLY A 25 18.89 -0.93 -6.09
C GLY A 25 17.43 -0.71 -6.49
N GLY A 26 16.62 -0.11 -5.60
CA GLY A 26 15.20 0.11 -5.85
C GLY A 26 14.31 -1.00 -5.30
N PHE A 27 13.01 -0.77 -5.40
CA PHE A 27 11.99 -1.73 -4.99
C PHE A 27 11.72 -2.76 -6.07
N ASP A 28 11.36 -3.97 -5.64
CA ASP A 28 10.73 -4.97 -6.48
C ASP A 28 9.23 -5.02 -6.16
N LEU A 29 8.40 -5.27 -7.17
CA LEU A 29 6.96 -5.42 -6.97
C LEU A 29 6.68 -6.70 -6.18
N SER A 30 5.92 -6.58 -5.10
CA SER A 30 5.37 -7.75 -4.40
C SER A 30 4.35 -8.44 -5.29
N LYS A 31 4.41 -9.76 -5.38
CA LYS A 31 3.53 -10.53 -6.27
C LYS A 31 2.21 -10.94 -5.64
N ASP A 32 2.06 -10.81 -4.33
CA ASP A 32 0.95 -11.40 -3.60
C ASP A 32 0.33 -10.47 -2.56
N GLY A 33 0.20 -9.19 -2.91
CA GLY A 33 -0.41 -8.20 -2.05
C GLY A 33 -1.94 -8.22 -2.09
N TYR A 34 -2.57 -7.52 -1.14
CA TYR A 34 -4.03 -7.43 -1.02
C TYR A 34 -4.71 -6.84 -2.26
N TYR A 35 -4.02 -5.97 -2.98
CA TYR A 35 -4.53 -5.32 -4.20
C TYR A 35 -3.74 -5.75 -5.44
N GLY A 36 -3.13 -6.93 -5.39
CA GLY A 36 -2.30 -7.45 -6.47
C GLY A 36 -0.85 -7.03 -6.37
N ASN A 37 -0.14 -7.10 -7.48
CA ASN A 37 1.27 -6.74 -7.55
C ASN A 37 1.47 -5.25 -7.27
N GLY A 38 2.48 -4.93 -6.49
CA GLY A 38 2.80 -3.55 -6.18
C GLY A 38 3.79 -3.45 -5.02
N VAL A 39 4.18 -2.23 -4.72
CA VAL A 39 4.92 -1.91 -3.50
C VAL A 39 3.96 -1.20 -2.56
N TYR A 40 3.84 -1.70 -1.34
CA TYR A 40 2.86 -1.26 -0.36
C TYR A 40 3.51 -0.32 0.65
N PHE A 41 2.82 0.80 0.92
CA PHE A 41 3.28 1.84 1.85
C PHE A 41 2.17 2.20 2.82
N TYR A 42 2.54 2.52 4.06
CA TYR A 42 1.68 3.28 4.96
C TYR A 42 1.86 4.78 4.72
N GLU A 43 0.92 5.58 5.17
CA GLU A 43 1.02 7.04 5.06
C GLU A 43 2.18 7.58 5.91
N ASP A 44 2.81 8.68 5.47
CA ASP A 44 3.88 9.35 6.20
C ASP A 44 3.30 10.21 7.33
N ASN A 45 2.90 9.55 8.40
CA ASN A 45 2.43 10.17 9.62
C ASN A 45 2.81 9.30 10.82
N HIS A 46 2.46 9.74 12.03
CA HIS A 46 2.79 9.01 13.24
C HIS A 46 2.22 7.59 13.24
N LYS A 47 0.96 7.44 12.87
CA LYS A 47 0.30 6.13 12.78
C LYS A 47 0.96 5.23 11.72
N GLY A 48 1.23 5.78 10.55
CA GLY A 48 1.89 5.05 9.47
C GLY A 48 3.25 4.53 9.87
N ARG A 49 4.03 5.34 10.59
CA ARG A 49 5.33 4.92 11.13
C ARG A 49 5.17 3.76 12.11
N LEU A 50 4.22 3.85 13.02
CA LEU A 50 3.94 2.80 13.99
C LEU A 50 3.53 1.50 13.30
N TYR A 51 2.66 1.57 12.31
CA TYR A 51 2.18 0.40 11.57
C TYR A 51 3.29 -0.23 10.72
N ALA A 52 4.13 0.58 10.10
CA ALA A 52 5.27 0.08 9.33
C ALA A 52 6.27 -0.67 10.22
N CYS A 53 6.59 -0.11 11.40
CA CYS A 53 7.43 -0.78 12.40
C CYS A 53 6.82 -2.12 12.83
N ASN A 54 5.55 -2.11 13.15
CA ASN A 54 4.85 -3.28 13.65
C ASN A 54 4.78 -4.39 12.60
N TRP A 55 4.54 -4.03 11.36
CA TRP A 55 4.57 -4.97 10.25
C TRP A 55 5.95 -5.63 10.11
N ALA A 56 7.01 -4.81 10.16
CA ALA A 56 8.38 -5.31 10.04
C ALA A 56 8.76 -6.22 11.21
N GLU A 57 8.36 -5.88 12.43
CA GLU A 57 8.62 -6.68 13.63
C GLU A 57 8.00 -8.07 13.54
N LYS A 58 6.83 -8.18 12.92
CA LYS A 58 6.15 -9.47 12.75
C LYS A 58 6.80 -10.35 11.71
N LYS A 59 7.48 -9.77 10.74
CA LYS A 59 7.96 -10.49 9.57
C LYS A 59 9.47 -10.70 9.58
N TYR A 60 10.23 -9.84 10.24
CA TYR A 60 11.70 -9.81 10.17
C TYR A 60 12.34 -9.73 11.55
N ASP A 61 13.59 -10.19 11.63
CA ASP A 61 14.38 -10.13 12.88
C ASP A 61 14.89 -8.71 13.19
N THR A 62 15.04 -7.89 12.15
CA THR A 62 15.44 -6.47 12.31
C THR A 62 14.35 -5.59 11.72
N VAL A 63 14.28 -4.35 12.17
CA VAL A 63 13.26 -3.39 11.73
C VAL A 63 13.92 -2.18 11.11
N SER A 64 13.44 -1.81 9.93
CA SER A 64 13.81 -0.56 9.28
C SER A 64 12.60 -0.02 8.53
N ILE A 65 12.57 1.29 8.32
CA ILE A 65 11.54 1.94 7.50
C ILE A 65 12.22 2.66 6.35
N VAL A 66 11.76 2.39 5.14
CA VAL A 66 12.14 3.17 3.95
C VAL A 66 11.03 4.18 3.68
N LYS A 67 11.40 5.45 3.67
CA LYS A 67 10.52 6.54 3.23
C LYS A 67 10.81 6.81 1.76
N ALA A 68 9.75 6.92 0.97
CA ALA A 68 9.87 7.20 -0.46
C ALA A 68 8.85 8.25 -0.89
N ASN A 69 9.21 9.03 -1.88
CA ASN A 69 8.29 9.92 -2.57
C ASN A 69 7.55 9.15 -3.66
N LEU A 70 6.24 9.24 -3.66
CA LEU A 70 5.37 8.63 -4.65
C LEU A 70 4.81 9.74 -5.53
N TYR A 71 5.22 9.76 -6.79
CA TYR A 71 4.98 10.87 -7.70
C TYR A 71 4.47 10.36 -9.05
N CYS A 72 3.26 10.75 -9.41
CA CYS A 72 2.68 10.38 -10.69
C CYS A 72 1.68 11.43 -11.17
N HIS A 73 1.31 11.35 -12.44
CA HIS A 73 0.25 12.20 -12.98
C HIS A 73 -1.09 11.83 -12.33
N GLU A 74 -1.92 12.84 -12.05
CA GLU A 74 -3.20 12.63 -11.37
C GLU A 74 -4.14 11.68 -12.14
N SER A 75 -4.05 11.64 -13.47
CA SER A 75 -4.85 10.73 -14.29
C SER A 75 -4.51 9.25 -14.06
N LEU A 76 -3.34 8.96 -13.46
CA LEU A 76 -2.87 7.62 -13.15
C LEU A 76 -2.91 7.32 -11.64
N TYR A 77 -3.56 8.18 -10.88
CA TYR A 77 -3.81 8.04 -9.45
C TYR A 77 -5.27 7.69 -9.20
N LEU A 78 -5.50 6.70 -8.36
CA LEU A 78 -6.84 6.29 -7.94
C LEU A 78 -6.93 6.29 -6.42
N ASP A 79 -7.97 6.94 -5.89
CA ASP A 79 -8.30 6.87 -4.47
C ASP A 79 -9.47 5.89 -4.26
N LEU A 80 -9.15 4.66 -3.85
CA LEU A 80 -10.17 3.65 -3.54
C LEU A 80 -10.92 3.95 -2.25
N SER A 81 -10.43 4.89 -1.43
CA SER A 81 -11.13 5.30 -0.21
C SER A 81 -12.31 6.23 -0.48
N ASP A 82 -12.49 6.66 -1.73
CA ASP A 82 -13.65 7.46 -2.14
C ASP A 82 -14.94 6.73 -1.78
N PRO A 83 -15.89 7.38 -1.06
CA PRO A 83 -17.15 6.75 -0.67
C PRO A 83 -17.96 6.16 -1.82
N GLU A 84 -17.86 6.72 -3.02
CA GLU A 84 -18.57 6.22 -4.20
C GLU A 84 -18.09 4.83 -4.65
N ILE A 85 -16.89 4.42 -4.25
CA ILE A 85 -16.33 3.11 -4.62
C ILE A 85 -16.76 2.02 -3.65
N HIS A 86 -17.31 2.39 -2.49
CA HIS A 86 -17.82 1.47 -1.47
C HIS A 86 -16.76 0.50 -0.89
N LEU A 87 -15.49 0.87 -0.94
CA LEU A 87 -14.41 0.04 -0.38
C LEU A 87 -14.60 -0.19 1.13
N ARG A 88 -15.07 0.83 1.86
CA ARG A 88 -15.28 0.72 3.32
C ARG A 88 -16.31 -0.35 3.66
N GLU A 89 -17.38 -0.45 2.88
CA GLU A 89 -18.40 -1.48 3.05
C GLU A 89 -17.85 -2.87 2.79
N VAL A 90 -17.02 -3.01 1.76
CA VAL A 90 -16.32 -4.28 1.46
C VAL A 90 -15.41 -4.67 2.61
N ILE A 91 -14.60 -3.75 3.12
CA ILE A 91 -13.71 -3.97 4.26
C ILE A 91 -14.51 -4.35 5.51
N LYS A 92 -15.61 -3.70 5.76
CA LYS A 92 -16.49 -4.00 6.90
C LYS A 92 -17.01 -5.43 6.84
N GLU A 93 -17.47 -5.87 5.68
CA GLU A 93 -17.93 -7.25 5.49
C GLU A 93 -16.78 -8.26 5.62
N LEU A 94 -15.61 -7.97 5.07
CA LEU A 94 -14.43 -8.80 5.24
C LEU A 94 -14.01 -8.92 6.69
N SER A 95 -14.10 -7.84 7.47
CA SER A 95 -13.73 -7.82 8.88
C SER A 95 -14.62 -8.74 9.73
N LYS A 96 -15.87 -8.93 9.35
CA LYS A 96 -16.77 -9.86 10.02
C LYS A 96 -16.33 -11.32 9.86
N CYS A 97 -15.54 -11.63 8.85
CA CYS A 97 -15.06 -12.97 8.55
C CYS A 97 -13.63 -13.21 9.03
N ARG A 98 -13.04 -12.28 9.78
CA ARG A 98 -11.62 -12.27 10.10
C ARG A 98 -11.14 -13.51 10.85
N ASP A 99 -11.97 -14.04 11.74
CA ASP A 99 -11.63 -15.23 12.54
C ASP A 99 -11.89 -16.54 11.79
N LYS A 100 -12.39 -16.45 10.56
CA LYS A 100 -12.65 -17.61 9.71
C LYS A 100 -11.46 -17.80 8.76
N VAL A 101 -10.94 -18.99 8.72
CA VAL A 101 -9.81 -19.36 7.84
C VAL A 101 -10.36 -19.85 6.51
N PRO A 102 -9.79 -19.44 5.36
CA PRO A 102 -8.60 -18.62 5.13
C PRO A 102 -8.92 -17.14 4.81
N PHE A 103 -8.98 -16.31 5.82
CA PHE A 103 -9.34 -14.88 5.67
C PHE A 103 -8.44 -14.13 4.69
N ASN A 104 -7.10 -14.25 4.85
CA ASN A 104 -6.16 -13.50 4.01
C ASN A 104 -6.32 -13.83 2.52
N LEU A 105 -6.55 -15.09 2.21
CA LEU A 105 -6.73 -15.52 0.82
C LEU A 105 -8.02 -14.93 0.22
N ALA A 106 -9.11 -14.97 0.97
CA ALA A 106 -10.39 -14.41 0.55
C ALA A 106 -10.30 -12.88 0.39
N ALA A 107 -9.68 -12.19 1.33
CA ALA A 107 -9.49 -10.75 1.28
C ALA A 107 -8.69 -10.33 0.05
N LYS A 108 -7.56 -10.96 -0.20
CA LYS A 108 -6.74 -10.68 -1.40
C LYS A 108 -7.53 -10.86 -2.69
N LYS A 109 -8.31 -11.93 -2.79
CA LYS A 109 -9.11 -12.20 -3.98
C LYS A 109 -10.17 -11.11 -4.20
N ILE A 110 -10.88 -10.72 -3.16
CA ILE A 110 -11.96 -9.73 -3.24
C ILE A 110 -11.40 -8.34 -3.52
N LEU A 111 -10.34 -7.93 -2.84
CA LEU A 111 -9.76 -6.59 -3.03
C LEU A 111 -9.12 -6.42 -4.41
N LYS A 112 -8.50 -7.47 -4.94
CA LYS A 112 -8.03 -7.46 -6.33
C LYS A 112 -9.17 -7.27 -7.31
N LEU A 113 -10.32 -7.91 -7.07
CA LEU A 113 -11.49 -7.75 -7.92
C LEU A 113 -12.07 -6.35 -7.85
N VAL A 114 -12.09 -5.73 -6.67
CA VAL A 114 -12.53 -4.33 -6.51
C VAL A 114 -11.68 -3.40 -7.37
N LEU A 115 -10.35 -3.52 -7.28
CA LEU A 115 -9.45 -2.70 -8.08
C LEU A 115 -9.61 -2.96 -9.58
N SER A 116 -9.67 -4.21 -9.99
CA SER A 116 -9.83 -4.59 -11.40
C SER A 116 -11.14 -4.05 -11.98
N ASP A 117 -12.22 -4.09 -11.20
CA ASP A 117 -13.52 -3.57 -11.63
C ASP A 117 -13.49 -2.06 -11.87
N VAL A 118 -12.86 -1.30 -10.95
CA VAL A 118 -12.69 0.15 -11.10
C VAL A 118 -11.81 0.48 -12.31
N GLU A 119 -10.70 -0.23 -12.48
CA GLU A 119 -9.80 -0.04 -13.62
C GLU A 119 -10.50 -0.30 -14.94
N ARG A 120 -11.33 -1.34 -15.00
CA ARG A 120 -12.12 -1.66 -16.20
C ARG A 120 -13.14 -0.56 -16.50
N LYS A 121 -13.88 -0.09 -15.50
CA LYS A 121 -14.89 0.97 -15.65
C LYS A 121 -14.27 2.28 -16.09
N LYS A 122 -13.08 2.60 -15.61
CA LYS A 122 -12.35 3.83 -15.96
C LYS A 122 -11.43 3.65 -17.16
N ASN A 123 -11.32 2.43 -17.68
CA ASN A 123 -10.42 2.06 -18.78
C ASN A 123 -8.99 2.59 -18.56
N THR A 124 -8.47 2.37 -17.35
CA THR A 124 -7.16 2.91 -16.95
C THR A 124 -6.45 1.91 -16.05
N HIS A 125 -5.16 1.70 -16.28
CA HIS A 125 -4.27 1.02 -15.33
C HIS A 125 -3.56 2.08 -14.51
N PHE A 126 -3.87 2.14 -13.22
CA PHE A 126 -3.33 3.16 -12.32
C PHE A 126 -1.92 2.82 -11.86
N GLN A 127 -1.08 3.84 -11.74
CA GLN A 127 0.29 3.69 -11.23
C GLN A 127 0.35 3.80 -9.71
N LEU A 128 -0.54 4.57 -9.12
CA LEU A 128 -0.61 4.77 -7.67
C LEU A 128 -2.05 4.67 -7.22
N VAL A 129 -2.28 3.86 -6.20
CA VAL A 129 -3.63 3.64 -5.66
C VAL A 129 -3.60 3.88 -4.15
N LYS A 130 -4.47 4.76 -3.66
CA LYS A 130 -4.71 4.92 -2.22
C LYS A 130 -5.72 3.87 -1.79
N VAL A 131 -5.39 3.12 -0.76
CA VAL A 131 -6.14 1.94 -0.32
C VAL A 131 -6.31 1.90 1.18
N LEU A 132 -7.10 0.94 1.65
CA LEU A 132 -7.11 0.52 3.05
C LEU A 132 -6.29 -0.77 3.15
N VAL A 133 -5.29 -0.76 4.01
CA VAL A 133 -4.41 -1.92 4.28
C VAL A 133 -4.59 -2.37 5.72
N PRO A 134 -4.39 -3.66 6.04
CA PRO A 134 -4.47 -4.11 7.42
C PRO A 134 -3.32 -3.50 8.23
N GLU A 135 -3.68 -2.91 9.36
CA GLU A 135 -2.69 -2.47 10.34
C GLU A 135 -2.29 -3.66 11.22
N GLY A 136 -1.15 -3.57 11.88
CA GLY A 136 -0.58 -4.72 12.56
C GLY A 136 -1.09 -4.97 13.99
N PHE A 137 -1.80 -4.03 14.62
CA PHE A 137 -2.10 -4.11 16.05
C PHE A 137 -3.47 -4.68 16.40
N HIS A 138 -4.54 -4.07 15.92
CA HIS A 138 -5.89 -4.33 16.40
C HIS A 138 -6.75 -5.03 15.37
N ASN A 139 -6.13 -5.73 14.45
CA ASN A 139 -6.85 -6.34 13.34
C ASN A 139 -7.68 -5.32 12.53
N GLY A 140 -7.29 -4.04 12.59
CA GLY A 140 -7.92 -2.95 11.88
C GLY A 140 -7.35 -2.74 10.49
N TRP A 141 -7.85 -1.71 9.84
CA TRP A 141 -7.43 -1.28 8.51
C TRP A 141 -7.18 0.22 8.55
N ASP A 142 -6.13 0.67 7.87
CA ASP A 142 -5.81 2.09 7.76
C ASP A 142 -5.37 2.43 6.34
N TYR A 143 -5.28 3.72 6.08
CA TYR A 143 -4.89 4.20 4.75
C TYR A 143 -3.45 3.87 4.44
N GLY A 144 -3.24 3.54 3.18
CA GLY A 144 -1.92 3.31 2.63
C GLY A 144 -1.93 3.53 1.13
N TYR A 145 -0.80 3.25 0.50
CA TYR A 145 -0.63 3.39 -0.93
C TYR A 145 -0.08 2.10 -1.52
N VAL A 146 -0.53 1.79 -2.73
CA VAL A 146 0.08 0.74 -3.56
C VAL A 146 0.66 1.40 -4.79
N ALA A 147 1.99 1.34 -4.95
CA ALA A 147 2.65 1.73 -6.18
C ALA A 147 2.67 0.53 -7.11
N LYS A 148 1.94 0.62 -8.21
CA LYS A 148 1.84 -0.44 -9.21
C LYS A 148 2.97 -0.38 -10.23
N ASP A 149 3.68 0.73 -10.28
CA ASP A 149 4.79 1.00 -11.19
C ASP A 149 5.96 1.53 -10.36
N ILE A 150 7.06 0.80 -10.34
CA ILE A 150 8.25 1.20 -9.56
C ILE A 150 8.85 2.52 -10.02
N ARG A 151 8.60 2.95 -11.26
CA ARG A 151 9.12 4.21 -11.80
C ARG A 151 8.57 5.45 -11.10
N ILE A 152 7.45 5.33 -10.40
CA ILE A 152 6.88 6.46 -9.65
C ILE A 152 7.48 6.61 -8.24
N ILE A 153 8.31 5.66 -7.81
CA ILE A 153 8.90 5.66 -6.47
C ILE A 153 10.25 6.37 -6.54
N LYS A 154 10.38 7.49 -5.84
CA LYS A 154 11.55 8.37 -5.89
C LYS A 154 12.08 8.67 -4.49
N ASP A 155 13.31 9.19 -4.42
CA ASP A 155 13.91 9.76 -3.21
C ASP A 155 13.82 8.83 -1.99
N LYS A 156 14.20 7.58 -2.19
CA LYS A 156 14.17 6.55 -1.14
C LYS A 156 15.24 6.81 -0.09
N LYS A 157 14.85 6.81 1.18
CA LYS A 157 15.78 6.93 2.30
C LYS A 157 15.35 6.07 3.48
N ILE A 158 16.32 5.63 4.26
CA ILE A 158 16.06 4.91 5.51
C ILE A 158 15.80 5.94 6.61
N LEU A 159 14.70 5.76 7.34
CA LEU A 159 14.41 6.62 8.49
C LEU A 159 15.19 6.13 9.73
N GLU A 160 15.67 7.07 10.52
CA GLU A 160 16.16 6.77 11.85
C GLU A 160 14.98 6.50 12.79
N LEU A 161 15.09 5.42 13.55
CA LEU A 161 14.06 5.01 14.52
C LEU A 161 14.49 5.32 15.95
#